data_dff9bc74151a5a71cc9fe88fb146ade8
#
_entry.id   dff9bc74151a5a71cc9fe88fb146ade8
#
_cell.length_a   1.000
_cell.length_b   1.000
_cell.length_c   1.000
_cell.angle_alpha   90.00
_cell.angle_beta   90.00
_cell.angle_gamma   90.00
#
_symmetry.space_group_name_H-M   'P 1'
#
loop_
_entity.id
_entity.type
_entity.pdbx_description
1 polymer ?
#
loop_
_entity_poly.entity_id
_entity_poly.type
_entity_poly.pdbx_seq_one_letter_code
_entity_poly.pdbx_strand_id
1 'polypeptide(L)'
;NGQWIDRFHDRNGLKYIVLDMDSSVSPTHGDQEGAAWNGHFDCTCYHPNFLFNQFGMLERCALRNGNVHSADGWRDVLDPVIARYADRDLGGRFFRADAGYAIPAIYERLEEVGYFYAIRLPANNVLREKIAHRLTRPVGRPSLTKVKRFFEDFHYQAASWCKERRVIAKIEWHPGELFPKIGFIVTNLPMEPDWVVRF
;
A
#
# COMPACT_ATOMS: atom_id res chain seq x y z
N ASN A 1 -18.00 -8.03 -14.47
CA ASN A 1 -17.91 -7.47 -13.11
C ASN A 1 -18.13 -5.94 -13.11
N GLY A 2 -17.42 -5.17 -14.00
CA GLY A 2 -17.47 -3.71 -14.02
C GLY A 2 -18.88 -3.11 -14.10
N GLN A 3 -19.74 -3.60 -14.99
CA GLN A 3 -21.13 -3.10 -15.14
C GLN A 3 -21.95 -3.25 -13.86
N TRP A 4 -21.69 -4.29 -13.06
CA TRP A 4 -22.38 -4.48 -11.78
C TRP A 4 -21.91 -3.45 -10.75
N ILE A 5 -20.61 -3.19 -10.69
CA ILE A 5 -20.01 -2.17 -9.83
C ILE A 5 -20.54 -0.78 -10.21
N ASP A 6 -20.60 -0.47 -11.51
CA ASP A 6 -21.15 0.81 -11.99
C ASP A 6 -22.61 0.99 -11.54
N ARG A 7 -23.46 -0.02 -11.71
CA ARG A 7 -24.86 0.03 -11.22
C ARG A 7 -24.97 0.20 -9.72
N PHE A 8 -24.07 -0.41 -8.96
CA PHE A 8 -24.01 -0.24 -7.51
C PHE A 8 -23.67 1.21 -7.14
N HIS A 9 -22.65 1.79 -7.78
CA HIS A 9 -22.24 3.17 -7.55
C HIS A 9 -23.32 4.17 -7.95
N ASP A 10 -23.97 3.96 -9.08
CA ASP A 10 -25.04 4.83 -9.58
C ASP A 10 -26.24 4.86 -8.63
N ARG A 11 -26.55 3.74 -7.98
CA ARG A 11 -27.65 3.64 -6.99
C ARG A 11 -27.30 4.27 -5.65
N ASN A 12 -26.04 4.19 -5.23
CA ASN A 12 -25.61 4.59 -3.87
C ASN A 12 -24.93 5.96 -3.82
N GLY A 13 -24.68 6.60 -4.96
CA GLY A 13 -24.04 7.91 -5.03
C GLY A 13 -22.57 7.86 -4.58
N LEU A 14 -21.67 7.49 -5.47
CA LEU A 14 -20.23 7.43 -5.18
C LEU A 14 -19.64 8.84 -5.01
N LYS A 15 -19.18 9.17 -3.80
CA LYS A 15 -18.57 10.48 -3.48
C LYS A 15 -17.05 10.50 -3.68
N TYR A 16 -16.39 9.38 -3.47
CA TYR A 16 -14.95 9.20 -3.64
C TYR A 16 -14.66 7.73 -3.87
N ILE A 17 -13.51 7.42 -4.42
CA ILE A 17 -13.04 6.05 -4.61
C ILE A 17 -11.72 5.82 -3.85
N VAL A 18 -11.63 4.70 -3.15
CA VAL A 18 -10.39 4.18 -2.58
C VAL A 18 -10.12 2.83 -3.23
N LEU A 19 -8.98 2.71 -3.87
CA LEU A 19 -8.52 1.49 -4.52
C LEU A 19 -7.42 0.85 -3.66
N ASP A 20 -7.62 -0.41 -3.31
CA ASP A 20 -6.66 -1.23 -2.56
C ASP A 20 -6.06 -2.28 -3.50
N MET A 21 -4.76 -2.19 -3.75
CA MET A 21 -4.02 -3.18 -4.55
C MET A 21 -3.23 -4.11 -3.65
N ASP A 22 -3.43 -5.40 -3.84
CA ASP A 22 -2.75 -6.43 -3.08
C ASP A 22 -2.51 -7.68 -3.95
N SER A 23 -1.46 -8.43 -3.62
CA SER A 23 -1.16 -9.72 -4.22
C SER A 23 -1.29 -10.83 -3.19
N SER A 24 -1.62 -12.02 -3.66
CA SER A 24 -1.77 -13.16 -2.76
C SER A 24 -1.02 -14.36 -3.31
N VAL A 25 -0.58 -15.26 -2.45
CA VAL A 25 -0.09 -16.57 -2.84
C VAL A 25 -1.26 -17.53 -2.98
N SER A 26 -1.31 -18.24 -4.11
CA SER A 26 -2.29 -19.31 -4.36
C SER A 26 -1.54 -20.61 -4.64
N PRO A 27 -1.25 -21.42 -3.61
CA PRO A 27 -0.57 -22.69 -3.77
C PRO A 27 -1.33 -23.61 -4.72
N THR A 28 -0.61 -24.32 -5.56
CA THR A 28 -1.16 -25.31 -6.50
C THR A 28 -0.79 -26.72 -6.11
N HIS A 29 -1.61 -27.68 -6.51
CA HIS A 29 -1.35 -29.10 -6.35
C HIS A 29 -1.18 -29.75 -7.72
N GLY A 30 -0.07 -30.50 -7.89
CA GLY A 30 0.31 -31.09 -9.18
C GLY A 30 0.80 -30.04 -10.20
N ASP A 31 1.01 -30.49 -11.43
CA ASP A 31 1.48 -29.67 -12.54
C ASP A 31 0.32 -28.89 -13.14
N GLN A 32 0.29 -27.59 -12.89
CA GLN A 32 -0.70 -26.70 -13.47
C GLN A 32 -0.01 -25.70 -14.39
N GLU A 33 -0.61 -25.46 -15.55
CA GLU A 33 -0.09 -24.52 -16.53
C GLU A 33 0.08 -23.12 -15.94
N GLY A 34 1.28 -22.54 -16.06
CA GLY A 34 1.60 -21.22 -15.52
C GLY A 34 1.87 -21.18 -14.00
N ALA A 35 1.76 -22.29 -13.27
CA ALA A 35 2.25 -22.36 -11.89
C ALA A 35 3.78 -22.35 -11.88
N ALA A 36 4.38 -21.69 -10.88
CA ALA A 36 5.83 -21.63 -10.74
C ALA A 36 6.23 -21.68 -9.25
N TRP A 37 7.43 -22.21 -9.01
CA TRP A 37 8.01 -22.21 -7.67
C TRP A 37 8.33 -20.78 -7.21
N ASN A 38 7.90 -20.47 -6.00
CA ASN A 38 8.21 -19.20 -5.34
C ASN A 38 9.03 -19.46 -4.08
N GLY A 39 10.31 -19.05 -4.09
CA GLY A 39 11.22 -19.27 -2.96
C GLY A 39 10.90 -18.45 -1.71
N HIS A 40 10.10 -17.37 -1.84
CA HIS A 40 9.64 -16.58 -0.68
C HIS A 40 8.53 -17.31 0.09
N PHE A 41 7.64 -17.98 -0.62
CA PHE A 41 6.52 -18.71 -0.05
C PHE A 41 6.78 -20.21 0.12
N ASP A 42 7.93 -20.69 -0.38
CA ASP A 42 8.36 -22.10 -0.33
C ASP A 42 7.31 -23.07 -0.92
N CYS A 43 6.69 -22.68 -2.03
CA CYS A 43 5.69 -23.51 -2.71
C CYS A 43 5.60 -23.21 -4.20
N THR A 44 5.09 -24.19 -4.98
CA THR A 44 4.61 -23.97 -6.36
C THR A 44 3.23 -23.34 -6.28
N CYS A 45 3.06 -22.20 -6.94
CA CYS A 45 1.87 -21.39 -6.78
C CYS A 45 1.59 -20.52 -8.02
N TYR A 46 0.42 -19.89 -8.02
CA TYR A 46 0.17 -18.63 -8.70
C TYR A 46 0.38 -17.46 -7.72
N HIS A 47 0.67 -16.28 -8.27
CA HIS A 47 0.76 -15.03 -7.50
C HIS A 47 -0.19 -13.98 -8.10
N PRO A 48 -1.52 -14.16 -7.94
CA PRO A 48 -2.51 -13.24 -8.48
C PRO A 48 -2.39 -11.86 -7.87
N ASN A 49 -2.72 -10.84 -8.66
CA ASN A 49 -2.82 -9.46 -8.25
C ASN A 49 -4.28 -9.03 -8.25
N PHE A 50 -4.73 -8.38 -7.20
CA PHE A 50 -6.10 -7.95 -7.00
C PHE A 50 -6.17 -6.45 -6.78
N LEU A 51 -7.26 -5.84 -7.26
CA LEU A 51 -7.60 -4.45 -6.99
C LEU A 51 -9.03 -4.40 -6.48
N PHE A 52 -9.20 -3.99 -5.24
CA PHE A 52 -10.50 -3.84 -4.58
C PHE A 52 -10.86 -2.36 -4.41
N ASN A 53 -12.14 -2.08 -4.27
CA ASN A 53 -12.60 -0.76 -3.83
C ASN A 53 -12.93 -0.75 -2.33
N GLN A 54 -13.25 0.43 -1.77
CA GLN A 54 -13.58 0.60 -0.35
C GLN A 54 -14.81 -0.19 0.13
N PHE A 55 -15.61 -0.74 -0.77
CA PHE A 55 -16.75 -1.59 -0.46
C PHE A 55 -16.40 -3.08 -0.46
N GLY A 56 -15.11 -3.41 -0.64
CA GLY A 56 -14.63 -4.79 -0.76
C GLY A 56 -14.98 -5.46 -2.10
N MET A 57 -15.42 -4.69 -3.09
CA MET A 57 -15.71 -5.24 -4.41
C MET A 57 -14.43 -5.36 -5.23
N LEU A 58 -14.29 -6.49 -5.88
CA LEU A 58 -13.17 -6.76 -6.79
C LEU A 58 -13.36 -5.96 -8.09
N GLU A 59 -12.58 -4.90 -8.25
CA GLU A 59 -12.57 -4.07 -9.47
C GLU A 59 -11.93 -4.81 -10.65
N ARG A 60 -10.77 -5.41 -10.39
CA ARG A 60 -10.01 -6.16 -11.38
C ARG A 60 -9.02 -7.10 -10.71
N CYS A 61 -8.64 -8.15 -11.40
CA CYS A 61 -7.56 -9.04 -11.01
C CYS A 61 -6.81 -9.56 -12.23
N ALA A 62 -5.60 -10.05 -11.98
CA ALA A 62 -4.78 -10.77 -12.95
C ALA A 62 -4.20 -12.02 -12.30
N LEU A 63 -4.38 -13.17 -12.92
CA LEU A 63 -3.66 -14.38 -12.56
C LEU A 63 -2.25 -14.29 -13.15
N ARG A 64 -1.25 -14.58 -12.33
CA ARG A 64 0.17 -14.48 -12.69
C ARG A 64 0.92 -15.70 -12.20
N ASN A 65 2.05 -15.98 -12.84
CA ASN A 65 2.96 -17.05 -12.40
C ASN A 65 3.43 -16.80 -10.97
N GLY A 66 3.72 -17.86 -10.22
CA GLY A 66 4.11 -17.76 -8.81
C GLY A 66 5.41 -17.01 -8.54
N ASN A 67 6.33 -16.99 -9.51
CA ASN A 67 7.68 -16.43 -9.37
C ASN A 67 7.82 -14.94 -9.77
N VAL A 68 6.71 -14.22 -9.92
CA VAL A 68 6.73 -12.79 -10.25
C VAL A 68 6.73 -11.92 -8.99
N HIS A 69 7.25 -10.69 -9.08
CA HIS A 69 7.17 -9.71 -8.01
C HIS A 69 5.74 -9.16 -7.85
N SER A 70 5.36 -8.73 -6.65
CA SER A 70 4.01 -8.19 -6.37
C SER A 70 3.60 -7.09 -7.35
N ALA A 71 4.51 -6.17 -7.67
CA ALA A 71 4.24 -5.07 -8.58
C ALA A 71 4.34 -5.42 -10.08
N ASP A 72 4.76 -6.63 -10.48
CA ASP A 72 4.82 -6.96 -11.89
C ASP A 72 3.41 -6.90 -12.53
N GLY A 73 3.30 -6.32 -13.72
CA GLY A 73 2.02 -6.20 -14.44
C GLY A 73 0.96 -5.32 -13.73
N TRP A 74 1.34 -4.48 -12.78
CA TRP A 74 0.41 -3.62 -12.04
C TRP A 74 -0.44 -2.72 -12.94
N ARG A 75 0.11 -2.25 -14.08
CA ARG A 75 -0.60 -1.41 -15.04
C ARG A 75 -1.81 -2.10 -15.65
N ASP A 76 -1.69 -3.40 -15.96
CA ASP A 76 -2.77 -4.19 -16.57
C ASP A 76 -3.98 -4.31 -15.64
N VAL A 77 -3.74 -4.15 -14.34
CA VAL A 77 -4.80 -4.19 -13.31
C VAL A 77 -5.29 -2.77 -12.98
N LEU A 78 -4.38 -1.82 -12.79
CA LEU A 78 -4.71 -0.48 -12.28
C LEU A 78 -5.24 0.46 -13.38
N ASP A 79 -4.57 0.58 -14.54
CA ASP A 79 -4.91 1.56 -15.56
C ASP A 79 -6.36 1.42 -16.09
N PRO A 80 -6.90 0.22 -16.35
CA PRO A 80 -8.30 0.09 -16.77
C PRO A 80 -9.30 0.53 -15.72
N VAL A 81 -8.94 0.43 -14.42
CA VAL A 81 -9.80 0.89 -13.33
C VAL A 81 -9.71 2.40 -13.16
N ILE A 82 -8.51 2.97 -13.28
CA ILE A 82 -8.32 4.43 -13.35
C ILE A 82 -9.18 5.02 -14.48
N ALA A 83 -9.14 4.43 -15.68
CA ALA A 83 -9.93 4.88 -16.82
C ALA A 83 -11.45 4.81 -16.53
N ARG A 84 -11.94 3.79 -15.83
CA ARG A 84 -13.36 3.68 -15.43
C ARG A 84 -13.82 4.86 -14.58
N TYR A 85 -12.96 5.39 -13.73
CA TYR A 85 -13.31 6.48 -12.80
C TYR A 85 -12.87 7.85 -13.29
N ALA A 86 -12.24 7.97 -14.47
CA ALA A 86 -11.70 9.22 -14.97
C ALA A 86 -12.77 10.31 -15.14
N ASP A 87 -13.89 9.96 -15.77
CA ASP A 87 -14.99 10.87 -16.10
C ASP A 87 -16.06 11.01 -15.00
N ARG A 88 -15.89 10.29 -13.86
CA ARG A 88 -16.82 10.41 -12.75
C ARG A 88 -16.52 11.67 -11.92
N ASP A 89 -17.54 12.43 -11.58
CA ASP A 89 -17.43 13.55 -10.64
C ASP A 89 -17.25 13.00 -9.21
N LEU A 90 -16.00 12.95 -8.75
CA LEU A 90 -15.61 12.43 -7.45
C LEU A 90 -14.84 13.50 -6.68
N GLY A 91 -15.22 13.68 -5.42
CA GLY A 91 -14.53 14.55 -4.47
C GLY A 91 -13.13 14.09 -4.08
N GLY A 92 -12.74 12.84 -4.43
CA GLY A 92 -11.39 12.33 -4.20
C GLY A 92 -11.18 10.95 -4.81
N ARG A 93 -9.94 10.70 -5.23
CA ARG A 93 -9.46 9.41 -5.75
C ARG A 93 -8.26 8.99 -4.94
N PHE A 94 -8.30 7.83 -4.35
CA PHE A 94 -7.31 7.37 -3.38
C PHE A 94 -6.81 5.98 -3.74
N PHE A 95 -5.55 5.71 -3.42
CA PHE A 95 -4.92 4.42 -3.65
C PHE A 95 -4.13 3.97 -2.42
N ARG A 96 -4.25 2.70 -2.08
CA ARG A 96 -3.48 2.06 -1.00
C ARG A 96 -2.83 0.79 -1.51
N ALA A 97 -1.64 0.50 -0.99
CA ALA A 97 -0.96 -0.76 -1.25
C ALA A 97 0.09 -1.06 -0.17
N ASP A 98 0.53 -2.30 -0.16
CA ASP A 98 1.63 -2.75 0.69
C ASP A 98 3.01 -2.34 0.13
N ALA A 99 4.08 -2.77 0.80
CA ALA A 99 5.45 -2.43 0.44
C ALA A 99 5.94 -3.08 -0.88
N GLY A 100 5.25 -4.10 -1.36
CA GLY A 100 5.53 -4.73 -2.64
C GLY A 100 5.25 -3.81 -3.83
N TYR A 101 4.40 -2.79 -3.64
CA TYR A 101 4.06 -1.79 -4.66
C TYR A 101 4.80 -0.46 -4.47
N ALA A 102 5.79 -0.40 -3.60
CA ALA A 102 6.57 0.80 -3.31
C ALA A 102 7.61 1.08 -4.41
N ILE A 103 7.17 1.32 -5.64
CA ILE A 103 8.01 1.58 -6.81
C ILE A 103 7.70 2.95 -7.43
N PRO A 104 8.72 3.68 -7.94
CA PRO A 104 8.57 5.02 -8.51
C PRO A 104 7.48 5.13 -9.57
N ALA A 105 7.41 4.14 -10.47
CA ALA A 105 6.47 4.14 -11.59
C ALA A 105 4.99 4.16 -11.15
N ILE A 106 4.66 3.59 -9.98
CA ILE A 106 3.31 3.64 -9.41
C ILE A 106 3.05 5.05 -8.85
N TYR A 107 3.97 5.63 -8.09
CA TYR A 107 3.81 6.98 -7.56
C TYR A 107 3.61 8.01 -8.67
N GLU A 108 4.47 7.95 -9.69
CA GLU A 108 4.44 8.86 -10.85
C GLU A 108 3.10 8.74 -11.59
N ARG A 109 2.64 7.51 -11.81
CA ARG A 109 1.34 7.28 -12.48
C ARG A 109 0.17 7.82 -11.67
N LEU A 110 0.14 7.59 -10.37
CA LEU A 110 -0.91 8.09 -9.49
C LEU A 110 -0.91 9.63 -9.42
N GLU A 111 0.27 10.24 -9.34
CA GLU A 111 0.46 11.68 -9.37
C GLU A 111 0.00 12.29 -10.71
N GLU A 112 0.33 11.65 -11.83
CA GLU A 112 -0.09 12.06 -13.18
C GLU A 112 -1.62 12.12 -13.32
N VAL A 113 -2.33 11.14 -12.76
CA VAL A 113 -3.79 11.01 -12.89
C VAL A 113 -4.56 11.62 -11.71
N GLY A 114 -3.88 12.31 -10.81
CA GLY A 114 -4.49 13.04 -9.70
C GLY A 114 -5.05 12.15 -8.59
N TYR A 115 -4.47 10.97 -8.37
CA TYR A 115 -4.79 10.13 -7.22
C TYR A 115 -3.95 10.51 -6.01
N PHE A 116 -4.57 10.57 -4.86
CA PHE A 116 -3.89 10.53 -3.57
C PHE A 116 -3.52 9.09 -3.24
N TYR A 117 -2.40 8.90 -2.54
CA TYR A 117 -1.97 7.55 -2.18
C TYR A 117 -1.34 7.47 -0.80
N ALA A 118 -1.41 6.28 -0.20
CA ALA A 118 -0.67 5.85 0.97
C ALA A 118 -0.14 4.43 0.71
N ILE A 119 1.16 4.31 0.49
CA ILE A 119 1.82 3.03 0.17
C ILE A 119 2.87 2.74 1.23
N ARG A 120 2.86 1.54 1.78
CA ARG A 120 3.92 1.15 2.74
C ARG A 120 5.27 1.19 2.05
N LEU A 121 6.27 1.72 2.76
CA LEU A 121 7.64 1.81 2.26
C LEU A 121 8.54 0.86 3.06
N PRO A 122 9.33 -0.01 2.41
CA PRO A 122 10.28 -0.87 3.10
C PRO A 122 11.28 -0.03 3.90
N ALA A 123 11.53 -0.44 5.13
CA ALA A 123 12.50 0.22 5.99
C ALA A 123 13.92 0.04 5.45
N ASN A 124 14.70 1.12 5.45
CA ASN A 124 16.13 1.10 5.17
C ASN A 124 16.92 1.93 6.21
N ASN A 125 18.24 1.90 6.16
CA ASN A 125 19.08 2.58 7.15
C ASN A 125 18.88 4.09 7.14
N VAL A 126 18.75 4.73 5.97
CA VAL A 126 18.52 6.19 5.86
C VAL A 126 17.20 6.60 6.53
N LEU A 127 16.12 5.84 6.30
CA LEU A 127 14.83 6.09 6.95
C LEU A 127 14.91 5.87 8.47
N ARG A 128 15.66 4.86 8.92
CA ARG A 128 15.88 4.61 10.36
C ARG A 128 16.68 5.72 11.02
N GLU A 129 17.70 6.25 10.36
CA GLU A 129 18.50 7.37 10.83
C GLU A 129 17.65 8.64 11.00
N LYS A 130 16.75 8.94 10.07
CA LYS A 130 15.84 10.09 10.18
C LYS A 130 14.97 10.07 11.45
N ILE A 131 14.63 8.88 11.96
CA ILE A 131 13.81 8.70 13.16
C ILE A 131 14.60 8.20 14.38
N ALA A 132 15.94 8.17 14.32
CA ALA A 132 16.78 7.60 15.38
C ALA A 132 16.50 8.17 16.78
N HIS A 133 16.18 9.47 16.86
CA HIS A 133 15.80 10.14 18.11
C HIS A 133 14.53 9.58 18.77
N ARG A 134 13.68 8.88 18.02
CA ARG A 134 12.45 8.20 18.51
C ARG A 134 12.65 6.73 18.81
N LEU A 135 13.78 6.15 18.40
CA LEU A 135 14.08 4.74 18.64
C LEU A 135 14.66 4.48 20.02
N THR A 136 15.06 5.54 20.74
CA THR A 136 15.43 5.45 22.15
C THR A 136 14.15 5.30 23.01
N ARG A 137 14.22 4.36 23.94
CA ARG A 137 13.08 4.08 24.83
C ARG A 137 12.65 5.35 25.58
N PRO A 138 11.35 5.69 25.59
CA PRO A 138 10.86 6.84 26.32
C PRO A 138 11.17 6.73 27.82
N VAL A 139 11.61 7.84 28.41
CA VAL A 139 11.93 7.91 29.83
C VAL A 139 10.66 7.69 30.68
N GLY A 140 10.82 7.00 31.80
CA GLY A 140 9.75 6.71 32.75
C GLY A 140 9.31 5.24 32.77
N ARG A 141 8.36 4.92 33.68
CA ARG A 141 7.82 3.56 33.77
C ARG A 141 6.98 3.25 32.54
N PRO A 142 7.28 2.17 31.79
CA PRO A 142 6.47 1.79 30.64
C PRO A 142 5.05 1.41 31.07
N SER A 143 4.08 1.76 30.23
CA SER A 143 2.71 1.26 30.42
C SER A 143 2.68 -0.26 30.27
N LEU A 144 1.95 -0.93 31.12
CA LEU A 144 1.74 -2.38 31.05
C LEU A 144 0.61 -2.77 30.10
N THR A 145 -0.21 -1.79 29.66
CA THR A 145 -1.44 -2.06 28.92
C THR A 145 -1.63 -1.20 27.67
N LYS A 146 -0.93 -0.07 27.56
CA LYS A 146 -1.15 0.89 26.46
C LYS A 146 0.06 0.97 25.54
N VAL A 147 -0.19 0.89 24.23
CA VAL A 147 0.79 1.17 23.19
C VAL A 147 1.03 2.67 23.11
N LYS A 148 2.30 3.09 23.17
CA LYS A 148 2.70 4.49 22.96
C LYS A 148 3.10 4.67 21.51
N ARG A 149 2.40 5.59 20.81
CA ARG A 149 2.59 5.86 19.38
C ARG A 149 3.23 7.23 19.19
N PHE A 150 4.14 7.30 18.22
CA PHE A 150 4.72 8.53 17.70
C PHE A 150 4.67 8.51 16.19
N PHE A 151 4.57 9.69 15.62
CA PHE A 151 4.60 9.89 14.18
C PHE A 151 5.68 10.91 13.86
N GLU A 152 6.44 10.68 12.79
CA GLU A 152 7.38 11.64 12.22
C GLU A 152 7.00 11.85 10.75
N ASP A 153 7.07 13.09 10.33
CA ASP A 153 6.68 13.55 9.01
C ASP A 153 7.86 14.25 8.36
N PHE A 154 8.35 13.73 7.26
CA PHE A 154 9.52 14.26 6.59
C PHE A 154 9.51 13.96 5.08
N HIS A 155 10.34 14.68 4.34
CA HIS A 155 10.59 14.38 2.94
C HIS A 155 11.80 13.46 2.80
N TYR A 156 11.67 12.51 1.85
CA TYR A 156 12.69 11.53 1.53
C TYR A 156 12.74 11.31 0.02
N GLN A 157 13.95 11.11 -0.48
CA GLN A 157 14.19 10.71 -1.87
C GLN A 157 15.11 9.50 -1.87
N ALA A 158 14.63 8.38 -2.39
CA ALA A 158 15.46 7.23 -2.69
C ALA A 158 16.28 7.49 -3.98
N ALA A 159 17.39 6.80 -4.15
CA ALA A 159 18.25 6.96 -5.32
C ALA A 159 17.51 6.71 -6.66
N SER A 160 16.49 5.84 -6.65
CA SER A 160 15.65 5.51 -7.82
C SER A 160 14.51 6.49 -8.07
N TRP A 161 14.30 7.50 -7.20
CA TRP A 161 13.18 8.43 -7.33
C TRP A 161 13.61 9.71 -8.06
N CYS A 162 12.79 10.18 -8.99
CA CYS A 162 13.04 11.42 -9.73
C CYS A 162 12.87 12.68 -8.86
N LYS A 163 12.12 12.60 -7.76
CA LYS A 163 11.88 13.68 -6.80
C LYS A 163 11.70 13.17 -5.38
N GLU A 164 11.84 14.06 -4.41
CA GLU A 164 11.49 13.76 -3.03
C GLU A 164 9.97 13.62 -2.86
N ARG A 165 9.56 12.79 -1.89
CA ARG A 165 8.16 12.58 -1.51
C ARG A 165 8.02 12.61 0.01
N ARG A 166 6.83 12.97 0.45
CA ARG A 166 6.45 12.94 1.86
C ARG A 166 6.45 11.51 2.36
N VAL A 167 7.09 11.26 3.48
CA VAL A 167 7.11 9.97 4.18
C VAL A 167 6.69 10.18 5.63
N ILE A 168 5.77 9.35 6.07
CA ILE A 168 5.34 9.30 7.46
C ILE A 168 5.89 8.05 8.10
N ALA A 169 6.61 8.21 9.22
CA ALA A 169 7.03 7.11 10.05
C ALA A 169 6.07 6.92 11.22
N LYS A 170 5.63 5.69 11.44
CA LYS A 170 4.90 5.27 12.62
C LYS A 170 5.83 4.49 13.53
N ILE A 171 5.95 4.89 14.79
CA ILE A 171 6.78 4.25 15.82
C ILE A 171 5.88 3.82 16.97
N GLU A 172 5.80 2.54 17.26
CA GLU A 172 4.94 1.96 18.28
C GLU A 172 5.74 1.23 19.35
N TRP A 173 5.64 1.70 20.59
CA TRP A 173 6.19 1.02 21.75
C TRP A 173 5.10 0.19 22.42
N HIS A 174 5.20 -1.12 22.25
CA HIS A 174 4.27 -2.07 22.83
C HIS A 174 4.68 -2.47 24.26
N PRO A 175 3.71 -2.76 25.14
CA PRO A 175 4.00 -3.27 26.47
C PRO A 175 4.83 -4.57 26.40
N GLY A 176 5.92 -4.61 27.20
CA GLY A 176 6.79 -5.80 27.26
C GLY A 176 7.81 -5.93 26.14
N GLU A 177 7.73 -5.15 25.06
CA GLU A 177 8.72 -5.18 23.98
C GLU A 177 9.93 -4.26 24.28
N LEU A 178 11.14 -4.73 23.93
CA LEU A 178 12.39 -3.99 24.13
C LEU A 178 12.62 -2.94 23.04
N PHE A 179 12.10 -3.18 21.85
CA PHE A 179 12.28 -2.32 20.67
C PHE A 179 10.93 -1.88 20.11
N PRO A 180 10.85 -0.68 19.52
CA PRO A 180 9.62 -0.23 18.90
C PRO A 180 9.36 -0.96 17.58
N LYS A 181 8.08 -1.15 17.24
CA LYS A 181 7.66 -1.47 15.88
C LYS A 181 7.66 -0.20 15.06
N ILE A 182 8.29 -0.25 13.90
CA ILE A 182 8.38 0.89 12.99
C ILE A 182 7.77 0.54 11.64
N GLY A 183 7.10 1.51 11.04
CA GLY A 183 6.57 1.42 9.69
C GLY A 183 6.72 2.76 8.98
N PHE A 184 6.93 2.73 7.68
CA PHE A 184 7.01 3.92 6.84
C PHE A 184 5.92 3.87 5.78
N ILE A 185 5.35 5.03 5.47
CA ILE A 185 4.34 5.21 4.42
C ILE A 185 4.79 6.38 3.55
N VAL A 186 4.93 6.14 2.25
CA VAL A 186 5.09 7.20 1.26
C VAL A 186 3.72 7.69 0.83
N THR A 187 3.54 9.01 0.73
CA THR A 187 2.22 9.59 0.49
C THR A 187 2.29 10.98 -0.15
N ASN A 188 1.23 11.35 -0.85
CA ASN A 188 0.96 12.73 -1.28
C ASN A 188 -0.30 13.30 -0.59
N LEU A 189 -0.87 12.59 0.37
CA LEU A 189 -2.00 13.06 1.17
C LEU A 189 -1.60 14.28 2.02
N PRO A 190 -2.39 15.38 2.04
CA PRO A 190 -2.07 16.56 2.83
C PRO A 190 -2.49 16.46 4.30
N MET A 191 -3.12 15.35 4.72
CA MET A 191 -3.68 15.15 6.06
C MET A 191 -2.58 14.94 7.11
N GLU A 192 -2.97 15.08 8.39
CA GLU A 192 -2.10 14.84 9.54
C GLU A 192 -1.57 13.39 9.57
N PRO A 193 -0.34 13.17 10.07
CA PRO A 193 0.32 11.86 10.05
C PRO A 193 -0.49 10.73 10.66
N ASP A 194 -1.17 10.97 11.77
CA ASP A 194 -1.98 9.96 12.44
C ASP A 194 -3.20 9.54 11.62
N TRP A 195 -3.76 10.46 10.83
CA TRP A 195 -4.85 10.17 9.90
C TRP A 195 -4.35 9.30 8.73
N VAL A 196 -3.23 9.69 8.11
CA VAL A 196 -2.65 8.94 6.98
C VAL A 196 -2.30 7.51 7.38
N VAL A 197 -1.80 7.31 8.59
CA VAL A 197 -1.45 5.97 9.10
C VAL A 197 -2.68 5.09 9.35
N ARG A 198 -3.84 5.72 9.63
CA ARG A 198 -5.12 4.99 9.81
C ARG A 198 -5.90 4.78 8.52
N PHE A 199 -5.59 5.61 7.53
CA PHE A 199 -6.17 5.49 6.19
C PHE A 199 -5.70 4.22 5.50
#